data_f52b6e9aae66df053009ec5280d54081
#
_entry.id   f52b6e9aae66df053009ec5280d54081
#
_cell.length_a   1.000
_cell.length_b   1.000
_cell.length_c   1.000
_cell.angle_alpha   90.00
_cell.angle_beta   90.00
_cell.angle_gamma   90.00
#
_symmetry.space_group_name_H-M   'P 1'
#
loop_
_entity.id
_entity.type
_entity.pdbx_description
1 polymer ?
#
loop_
_entity_poly.entity_id
_entity_poly.type
_entity_poly.pdbx_seq_one_letter_code
_entity_poly.pdbx_strand_id
1 'polypeptide(L)'
;RPEAEPVLLLSLPRQLTNIPPYAACLGVSDDGHPLLIRLPSPDVAHILIAGATGSGKTELMRVILASLALTHRQSQLQIVLIDPKQRGLAPLAGLRHLLAPLASTPEQSLALLERCITEMERRDHEGRSTPRIIIAVDELLDLIATGGKAVEAALTRIAQRGREAGLHLLAGAQKPSSAALGSMLKANFPVRLVGRVGSVEDARVAAGVS
;
A
#
# COMPACT_ATOMS: atom_id res chain seq x y z
N ARG A 1 -6.76 2.54 28.70
CA ARG A 1 -7.89 2.14 27.84
C ARG A 1 -7.96 0.62 27.85
N PRO A 2 -9.15 0.00 27.91
CA PRO A 2 -9.24 -1.44 27.73
C PRO A 2 -8.63 -1.82 26.36
N GLU A 3 -7.95 -2.97 26.32
CA GLU A 3 -7.45 -3.50 25.05
C GLU A 3 -8.64 -3.76 24.13
N ALA A 4 -8.57 -3.22 22.91
CA ALA A 4 -9.61 -3.44 21.92
C ALA A 4 -9.63 -4.92 21.52
N GLU A 5 -10.80 -5.54 21.51
CA GLU A 5 -10.92 -6.91 21.02
C GLU A 5 -10.63 -6.98 19.53
N PRO A 6 -9.88 -7.99 19.07
CA PRO A 6 -9.56 -8.12 17.65
C PRO A 6 -10.81 -8.45 16.83
N VAL A 7 -11.10 -7.65 15.83
CA VAL A 7 -12.19 -7.90 14.89
C VAL A 7 -11.67 -8.66 13.68
N LEU A 8 -12.21 -9.83 13.41
CA LEU A 8 -11.83 -10.62 12.25
C LEU A 8 -12.44 -10.04 10.97
N LEU A 9 -11.61 -9.78 9.95
CA LEU A 9 -12.08 -9.26 8.66
C LEU A 9 -13.20 -10.13 8.07
N LEU A 10 -13.10 -11.46 8.19
CA LEU A 10 -14.11 -12.40 7.69
C LEU A 10 -15.44 -12.35 8.46
N SER A 11 -15.51 -11.72 9.64
CA SER A 11 -16.76 -11.51 10.37
C SER A 11 -17.56 -10.31 9.86
N LEU A 12 -16.99 -9.49 8.97
CA LEU A 12 -17.59 -8.27 8.42
C LEU A 12 -18.31 -8.41 7.05
N PRO A 13 -18.50 -9.61 6.41
CA PRO A 13 -19.03 -9.69 5.04
C PRO A 13 -20.39 -9.02 4.88
N ARG A 14 -21.26 -9.08 5.90
CA ARG A 14 -22.60 -8.46 5.88
C ARG A 14 -22.56 -6.93 5.91
N GLN A 15 -21.53 -6.35 6.52
CA GLN A 15 -21.32 -4.90 6.60
C GLN A 15 -20.58 -4.37 5.37
N LEU A 16 -19.84 -5.26 4.66
CA LEU A 16 -19.09 -4.92 3.46
C LEU A 16 -19.91 -5.03 2.15
N THR A 17 -21.22 -5.29 2.21
CA THR A 17 -22.07 -5.52 1.01
C THR A 17 -22.34 -4.27 0.18
N ASN A 18 -22.24 -3.07 0.75
CA ASN A 18 -22.50 -1.78 0.09
C ASN A 18 -21.29 -0.84 0.11
N ILE A 19 -20.07 -1.37 0.04
CA ILE A 19 -18.89 -0.54 0.01
C ILE A 19 -18.68 0.10 -1.37
N PRO A 20 -18.17 1.35 -1.41
CA PRO A 20 -17.83 1.99 -2.67
C PRO A 20 -16.79 1.17 -3.45
N PRO A 21 -16.83 1.18 -4.79
CA PRO A 21 -15.83 0.49 -5.60
C PRO A 21 -14.39 0.91 -5.22
N TYR A 22 -13.52 -0.09 -5.07
CA TYR A 22 -12.11 0.08 -4.69
C TYR A 22 -11.89 0.72 -3.32
N ALA A 23 -12.86 0.59 -2.41
CA ALA A 23 -12.66 0.94 -1.01
C ALA A 23 -12.06 -0.25 -0.26
N ALA A 24 -10.97 0.02 0.46
CA ALA A 24 -10.34 -0.93 1.37
C ALA A 24 -10.86 -0.73 2.80
N CYS A 25 -11.00 -1.80 3.55
CA CYS A 25 -11.30 -1.74 4.98
C CYS A 25 -10.01 -1.50 5.77
N LEU A 26 -10.02 -0.51 6.66
CA LEU A 26 -8.93 -0.22 7.60
C LEU A 26 -9.16 -0.86 8.97
N GLY A 27 -10.40 -1.09 9.32
CA GLY A 27 -10.83 -1.57 10.63
C GLY A 27 -12.29 -1.23 10.90
N VAL A 28 -12.65 -1.17 12.16
CA VAL A 28 -14.01 -0.83 12.65
C VAL A 28 -13.88 0.33 13.62
N SER A 29 -14.81 1.27 13.56
CA SER A 29 -14.93 2.36 14.54
C SER A 29 -15.53 1.87 15.86
N ASP A 30 -15.49 2.71 16.90
CA ASP A 30 -16.01 2.38 18.23
C ASP A 30 -17.51 2.05 18.24
N ASP A 31 -18.27 2.55 17.27
CA ASP A 31 -19.69 2.26 17.05
C ASP A 31 -19.95 1.05 16.14
N GLY A 32 -18.89 0.30 15.77
CA GLY A 32 -18.96 -0.93 15.01
C GLY A 32 -19.07 -0.75 13.50
N HIS A 33 -18.96 0.47 12.96
CA HIS A 33 -19.00 0.71 11.52
C HIS A 33 -17.63 0.49 10.85
N PRO A 34 -17.57 -0.11 9.63
CA PRO A 34 -16.31 -0.25 8.91
C PRO A 34 -15.70 1.10 8.56
N LEU A 35 -14.42 1.27 8.88
CA LEU A 35 -13.61 2.40 8.41
C LEU A 35 -13.06 2.07 7.03
N LEU A 36 -13.42 2.85 6.04
CA LEU A 36 -13.09 2.60 4.64
C LEU A 36 -12.19 3.69 4.07
N ILE A 37 -11.27 3.29 3.20
CA ILE A 37 -10.47 4.20 2.38
C ILE A 37 -10.65 3.85 0.90
N ARG A 38 -11.03 4.84 0.09
CA ARG A 38 -11.31 4.65 -1.33
C ARG A 38 -10.09 5.04 -2.17
N LEU A 39 -9.39 4.06 -2.74
CA LEU A 39 -8.15 4.26 -3.49
C LEU A 39 -8.25 5.23 -4.69
N PRO A 40 -9.31 5.21 -5.52
CA PRO A 40 -9.42 6.13 -6.65
C PRO A 40 -9.69 7.58 -6.28
N SER A 41 -9.98 7.87 -5.01
CA SER A 41 -10.22 9.26 -4.58
C SER A 41 -9.01 10.15 -4.86
N PRO A 42 -9.20 11.38 -5.35
CA PRO A 42 -8.10 12.30 -5.64
C PRO A 42 -7.13 12.49 -4.48
N ASP A 43 -7.67 12.52 -3.27
CA ASP A 43 -6.93 12.77 -2.04
C ASP A 43 -6.29 11.51 -1.44
N VAL A 44 -6.46 10.34 -2.06
CA VAL A 44 -5.92 9.06 -1.56
C VAL A 44 -4.75 8.58 -2.40
N ALA A 45 -4.93 8.39 -3.69
CA ALA A 45 -3.93 7.94 -4.66
C ALA A 45 -2.97 6.84 -4.16
N HIS A 46 -2.07 7.18 -3.23
CA HIS A 46 -1.07 6.30 -2.63
C HIS A 46 -1.13 6.38 -1.10
N ILE A 47 -0.85 5.27 -0.43
CA ILE A 47 -0.96 5.14 1.03
C ILE A 47 0.41 4.77 1.60
N LEU A 48 0.89 5.56 2.55
CA LEU A 48 2.05 5.22 3.38
C LEU A 48 1.56 4.78 4.76
N ILE A 49 2.02 3.61 5.21
CA ILE A 49 1.78 3.11 6.56
C ILE A 49 3.10 3.20 7.33
N ALA A 50 3.16 4.10 8.29
CA ALA A 50 4.36 4.36 9.09
C ALA A 50 4.19 3.88 10.53
N GLY A 51 5.26 3.39 11.15
CA GLY A 51 5.25 3.00 12.56
C GLY A 51 6.42 2.09 12.93
N ALA A 52 6.72 2.01 14.21
CA ALA A 52 7.77 1.16 14.74
C ALA A 52 7.48 -0.33 14.53
N THR A 53 8.48 -1.18 14.71
CA THR A 53 8.31 -2.63 14.74
C THR A 53 7.26 -3.01 15.79
N GLY A 54 6.34 -3.90 15.44
CA GLY A 54 5.24 -4.32 16.32
C GLY A 54 4.10 -3.29 16.46
N SER A 55 4.05 -2.24 15.63
CA SER A 55 2.94 -1.27 15.61
C SER A 55 1.71 -1.73 14.82
N GLY A 56 1.74 -2.92 14.19
CA GLY A 56 0.64 -3.43 13.37
C GLY A 56 0.67 -3.03 11.90
N LYS A 57 1.72 -2.36 11.41
CA LYS A 57 1.86 -1.94 10.00
C LYS A 57 1.53 -3.02 8.99
N THR A 58 2.25 -4.13 9.08
CA THR A 58 2.11 -5.27 8.16
C THR A 58 0.72 -5.90 8.24
N GLU A 59 0.15 -5.98 9.45
CA GLU A 59 -1.23 -6.47 9.62
C GLU A 59 -2.24 -5.54 8.95
N LEU A 60 -2.09 -4.22 9.11
CA LEU A 60 -2.94 -3.25 8.43
C LEU A 60 -2.82 -3.35 6.89
N MET A 61 -1.59 -3.53 6.37
CA MET A 61 -1.39 -3.79 4.94
C MET A 61 -2.12 -5.06 4.47
N ARG A 62 -2.02 -6.14 5.24
CA ARG A 62 -2.73 -7.40 4.95
C ARG A 62 -4.24 -7.22 4.96
N VAL A 63 -4.78 -6.50 5.94
CA VAL A 63 -6.22 -6.19 6.04
C VAL A 63 -6.69 -5.41 4.81
N ILE A 64 -5.95 -4.37 4.41
CA ILE A 64 -6.25 -3.57 3.22
C ILE A 64 -6.28 -4.46 1.97
N LEU A 65 -5.22 -5.24 1.73
CA LEU A 65 -5.09 -6.10 0.55
C LEU A 65 -6.13 -7.22 0.53
N ALA A 66 -6.37 -7.86 1.67
CA ALA A 66 -7.36 -8.92 1.80
C ALA A 66 -8.78 -8.39 1.60
N SER A 67 -9.13 -7.24 2.17
CA SER A 67 -10.45 -6.63 2.00
C SER A 67 -10.73 -6.29 0.54
N LEU A 68 -9.74 -5.76 -0.18
CA LEU A 68 -9.83 -5.49 -1.62
C LEU A 68 -9.99 -6.79 -2.43
N ALA A 69 -9.20 -7.82 -2.11
CA ALA A 69 -9.28 -9.11 -2.80
C ALA A 69 -10.61 -9.84 -2.56
N LEU A 70 -11.21 -9.68 -1.38
CA LEU A 70 -12.52 -10.26 -1.05
C LEU A 70 -13.68 -9.58 -1.78
N THR A 71 -13.54 -8.29 -2.10
CA THR A 71 -14.63 -7.48 -2.65
C THR A 71 -14.53 -7.24 -4.16
N HIS A 72 -13.40 -7.59 -4.78
CA HIS A 72 -13.17 -7.39 -6.22
C HIS A 72 -12.75 -8.68 -6.91
N ARG A 73 -13.08 -8.79 -8.19
CA ARG A 73 -12.58 -9.87 -9.07
C ARG A 73 -11.18 -9.49 -9.60
N GLN A 74 -10.39 -10.48 -10.00
CA GLN A 74 -9.10 -10.26 -10.63
C GLN A 74 -9.18 -9.37 -11.89
N SER A 75 -10.28 -9.43 -12.63
CA SER A 75 -10.53 -8.55 -13.78
C SER A 75 -10.78 -7.08 -13.42
N GLN A 76 -10.97 -6.77 -12.16
CA GLN A 76 -11.18 -5.40 -11.65
C GLN A 76 -9.97 -4.90 -10.88
N LEU A 77 -9.31 -5.77 -10.12
CA LEU A 77 -8.20 -5.45 -9.24
C LEU A 77 -7.09 -6.49 -9.37
N GLN A 78 -5.88 -6.02 -9.48
CA GLN A 78 -4.66 -6.83 -9.50
C GLN A 78 -3.69 -6.35 -8.42
N ILE A 79 -2.81 -7.23 -7.96
CA ILE A 79 -1.91 -6.97 -6.84
C ILE A 79 -0.49 -7.37 -7.24
N VAL A 80 0.47 -6.52 -6.87
CA VAL A 80 1.91 -6.81 -6.88
C VAL A 80 2.39 -6.77 -5.45
N LEU A 81 3.11 -7.82 -5.01
CA LEU A 81 3.67 -7.91 -3.68
C LEU A 81 5.20 -7.82 -3.74
N ILE A 82 5.77 -6.89 -2.98
CA ILE A 82 7.21 -6.72 -2.80
C ILE A 82 7.50 -6.80 -1.30
N ASP A 83 8.21 -7.84 -0.88
CA ASP A 83 8.56 -8.09 0.51
C ASP A 83 9.97 -8.68 0.61
N PRO A 84 11.00 -7.83 0.74
CA PRO A 84 12.39 -8.27 0.82
C PRO A 84 12.67 -9.26 1.96
N LYS A 85 11.91 -9.17 3.04
CA LYS A 85 12.07 -10.05 4.22
C LYS A 85 11.27 -11.35 4.14
N GLN A 86 10.37 -11.50 3.18
CA GLN A 86 9.50 -12.66 2.98
C GLN A 86 8.67 -13.07 4.21
N ARG A 87 8.34 -12.13 5.07
CA ARG A 87 7.61 -12.39 6.33
C ARG A 87 6.30 -11.63 6.41
N GLY A 88 6.31 -10.43 5.86
CA GLY A 88 5.18 -9.51 5.94
C GLY A 88 4.03 -9.92 5.04
N LEU A 89 4.26 -10.01 3.76
CA LEU A 89 3.24 -10.25 2.75
C LEU A 89 3.15 -11.69 2.27
N ALA A 90 4.06 -12.57 2.70
CA ALA A 90 4.08 -13.99 2.34
C ALA A 90 2.74 -14.73 2.53
N PRO A 91 1.93 -14.48 3.59
CA PRO A 91 0.62 -15.11 3.73
C PRO A 91 -0.36 -14.79 2.60
N LEU A 92 -0.12 -13.73 1.84
CA LEU A 92 -0.95 -13.32 0.69
C LEU A 92 -0.44 -13.86 -0.65
N ALA A 93 0.66 -14.64 -0.66
CA ALA A 93 1.26 -15.17 -1.89
C ALA A 93 0.34 -16.12 -2.69
N GLY A 94 -0.71 -16.64 -2.07
CA GLY A 94 -1.73 -17.48 -2.73
C GLY A 94 -2.92 -16.73 -3.31
N LEU A 95 -2.96 -15.40 -3.25
CA LEU A 95 -4.07 -14.63 -3.80
C LEU A 95 -4.15 -14.74 -5.33
N ARG A 96 -5.34 -15.02 -5.85
CA ARG A 96 -5.59 -15.08 -7.32
C ARG A 96 -5.38 -13.74 -8.02
N HIS A 97 -5.35 -12.64 -7.27
CA HIS A 97 -5.19 -11.27 -7.78
C HIS A 97 -3.74 -10.92 -8.12
N LEU A 98 -2.79 -11.79 -7.80
CA LEU A 98 -1.37 -11.50 -8.04
C LEU A 98 -1.05 -11.48 -9.54
N LEU A 99 -0.34 -10.44 -9.97
CA LEU A 99 0.21 -10.31 -11.33
C LEU A 99 1.47 -11.14 -11.55
N ALA A 100 2.18 -11.46 -10.48
CA ALA A 100 3.40 -12.25 -10.49
C ALA A 100 3.63 -12.83 -9.08
N PRO A 101 4.53 -13.81 -8.92
CA PRO A 101 4.99 -14.23 -7.60
C PRO A 101 5.53 -13.05 -6.78
N LEU A 102 5.48 -13.17 -5.45
CA LEU A 102 6.03 -12.18 -4.53
C LEU A 102 7.52 -11.94 -4.83
N ALA A 103 7.89 -10.67 -5.03
CA ALA A 103 9.27 -10.26 -5.21
C ALA A 103 9.97 -10.11 -3.85
N SER A 104 11.11 -10.77 -3.71
CA SER A 104 11.90 -10.78 -2.47
C SER A 104 13.32 -10.24 -2.64
N THR A 105 13.78 -10.04 -3.87
CA THR A 105 15.09 -9.44 -4.13
C THR A 105 14.95 -8.06 -4.80
N PRO A 106 15.96 -7.20 -4.72
CA PRO A 106 15.94 -5.91 -5.41
C PRO A 106 15.75 -6.04 -6.92
N GLU A 107 16.35 -7.06 -7.55
CA GLU A 107 16.27 -7.30 -9.00
C GLU A 107 14.85 -7.71 -9.40
N GLN A 108 14.23 -8.63 -8.64
CA GLN A 108 12.83 -9.03 -8.85
C GLN A 108 11.88 -7.85 -8.66
N SER A 109 12.14 -7.05 -7.63
CA SER A 109 11.34 -5.85 -7.32
C SER A 109 11.44 -4.83 -8.44
N LEU A 110 12.65 -4.53 -8.93
CA LEU A 110 12.85 -3.61 -10.04
C LEU A 110 12.15 -4.11 -11.30
N ALA A 111 12.32 -5.38 -11.65
CA ALA A 111 11.67 -5.95 -12.84
C ALA A 111 10.12 -5.85 -12.76
N LEU A 112 9.51 -6.06 -11.58
CA LEU A 112 8.07 -5.87 -11.41
C LEU A 112 7.64 -4.40 -11.49
N LEU A 113 8.41 -3.49 -10.91
CA LEU A 113 8.15 -2.05 -11.00
C LEU A 113 8.25 -1.54 -12.44
N GLU A 114 9.24 -1.99 -13.20
CA GLU A 114 9.40 -1.66 -14.62
C GLU A 114 8.23 -2.19 -15.47
N ARG A 115 7.77 -3.40 -15.20
CA ARG A 115 6.54 -3.93 -15.84
C ARG A 115 5.31 -3.09 -15.49
N CYS A 116 5.19 -2.64 -14.24
CA CYS A 116 4.11 -1.73 -13.84
C CYS A 116 4.22 -0.37 -14.57
N ILE A 117 5.42 0.16 -14.76
CA ILE A 117 5.65 1.39 -15.52
C ILE A 117 5.25 1.22 -16.99
N THR A 118 5.67 0.13 -17.62
CA THR A 118 5.28 -0.18 -19.01
C THR A 118 3.76 -0.27 -19.16
N GLU A 119 3.09 -0.93 -18.21
CA GLU A 119 1.63 -1.02 -18.21
C GLU A 119 0.97 0.36 -17.96
N MET A 120 1.53 1.16 -17.05
CA MET A 120 1.08 2.52 -16.79
C MET A 120 1.12 3.37 -18.08
N GLU A 121 2.24 3.34 -18.80
CA GLU A 121 2.42 4.09 -20.05
C GLU A 121 1.47 3.62 -21.15
N ARG A 122 1.28 2.32 -21.27
CA ARG A 122 0.29 1.76 -22.20
C ARG A 122 -1.12 2.26 -21.87
N ARG A 123 -1.51 2.28 -20.58
CA ARG A 123 -2.82 2.76 -20.15
C ARG A 123 -3.00 4.26 -20.34
N ASP A 124 -1.98 5.05 -20.08
CA ASP A 124 -1.99 6.49 -20.33
C ASP A 124 -2.29 6.76 -21.82
N HIS A 125 -1.65 6.00 -22.72
CA HIS A 125 -1.87 6.12 -24.15
C HIS A 125 -3.27 5.69 -24.61
N GLU A 126 -3.83 4.66 -23.96
CA GLU A 126 -5.16 4.11 -24.26
C GLU A 126 -6.31 4.82 -23.51
N GLY A 127 -6.02 5.75 -22.59
CA GLY A 127 -7.02 6.39 -21.73
C GLY A 127 -7.70 5.42 -20.77
N ARG A 128 -6.99 4.40 -20.28
CA ARG A 128 -7.53 3.32 -19.43
C ARG A 128 -6.95 3.37 -18.03
N SER A 129 -7.76 2.99 -17.03
CA SER A 129 -7.34 2.93 -15.61
C SER A 129 -7.77 1.64 -14.89
N THR A 130 -8.25 0.67 -15.63
CA THR A 130 -8.71 -0.63 -15.08
C THR A 130 -8.13 -1.80 -15.89
N PRO A 131 -7.92 -2.98 -15.26
CA PRO A 131 -8.05 -3.27 -13.82
C PRO A 131 -7.09 -2.40 -12.98
N ARG A 132 -7.49 -2.01 -11.76
CA ARG A 132 -6.56 -1.27 -10.90
C ARG A 132 -5.47 -2.18 -10.39
N ILE A 133 -4.27 -1.63 -10.22
CA ILE A 133 -3.10 -2.36 -9.73
C ILE A 133 -2.67 -1.76 -8.40
N ILE A 134 -2.65 -2.59 -7.35
CA ILE A 134 -2.11 -2.22 -6.05
C ILE A 134 -0.70 -2.79 -5.93
N ILE A 135 0.29 -1.93 -5.78
CA ILE A 135 1.68 -2.31 -5.59
C ILE A 135 1.98 -2.16 -4.10
N ALA A 136 2.04 -3.28 -3.40
CA ALA A 136 2.29 -3.32 -1.96
C ALA A 136 3.78 -3.58 -1.69
N VAL A 137 4.39 -2.70 -0.91
CA VAL A 137 5.81 -2.76 -0.50
C VAL A 137 5.87 -2.78 1.02
N ASP A 138 6.27 -3.89 1.64
CA ASP A 138 6.25 -4.03 3.12
C ASP A 138 7.27 -3.11 3.81
N GLU A 139 8.45 -2.93 3.24
CA GLU A 139 9.50 -2.07 3.80
C GLU A 139 10.15 -1.20 2.72
N LEU A 140 9.53 -0.04 2.49
CA LEU A 140 9.90 0.86 1.39
C LEU A 140 11.36 1.33 1.49
N LEU A 141 11.81 1.71 2.69
CA LEU A 141 13.16 2.25 2.89
C LEU A 141 14.25 1.20 2.69
N ASP A 142 14.03 -0.02 3.17
CA ASP A 142 14.94 -1.14 2.93
C ASP A 142 15.05 -1.45 1.43
N LEU A 143 13.91 -1.44 0.72
CA LEU A 143 13.90 -1.66 -0.71
C LEU A 143 14.66 -0.58 -1.50
N ILE A 144 14.52 0.68 -1.13
CA ILE A 144 15.26 1.79 -1.75
C ILE A 144 16.76 1.67 -1.44
N ALA A 145 17.11 1.38 -0.19
CA ALA A 145 18.50 1.27 0.24
C ALA A 145 19.24 0.13 -0.48
N THR A 146 18.57 -1.01 -0.70
CA THR A 146 19.17 -2.18 -1.34
C THR A 146 19.09 -2.15 -2.86
N GLY A 147 18.01 -1.63 -3.43
CA GLY A 147 17.76 -1.54 -4.86
C GLY A 147 18.33 -0.27 -5.53
N GLY A 148 18.79 0.69 -4.72
CA GLY A 148 19.47 1.90 -5.18
C GLY A 148 18.60 2.83 -6.01
N LYS A 149 19.27 3.68 -6.80
CA LYS A 149 18.64 4.75 -7.60
C LYS A 149 17.62 4.24 -8.63
N ALA A 150 17.80 3.04 -9.17
CA ALA A 150 16.89 2.47 -10.17
C ALA A 150 15.51 2.17 -9.55
N VAL A 151 15.49 1.52 -8.39
CA VAL A 151 14.25 1.24 -7.65
C VAL A 151 13.58 2.53 -7.16
N GLU A 152 14.36 3.47 -6.63
CA GLU A 152 13.85 4.79 -6.21
C GLU A 152 13.21 5.56 -7.36
N ALA A 153 13.85 5.59 -8.53
CA ALA A 153 13.32 6.25 -9.72
C ALA A 153 12.02 5.58 -10.21
N ALA A 154 11.97 4.25 -10.21
CA ALA A 154 10.78 3.49 -10.60
C ALA A 154 9.59 3.76 -9.66
N LEU A 155 9.81 3.69 -8.34
CA LEU A 155 8.79 4.01 -7.34
C LEU A 155 8.30 5.46 -7.46
N THR A 156 9.22 6.39 -7.64
CA THR A 156 8.92 7.80 -7.85
C THR A 156 8.03 8.03 -9.07
N ARG A 157 8.37 7.41 -10.21
CA ARG A 157 7.61 7.53 -11.45
C ARG A 157 6.18 7.01 -11.29
N ILE A 158 6.01 5.87 -10.62
CA ILE A 158 4.70 5.32 -10.29
C ILE A 158 3.93 6.24 -9.34
N ALA A 159 4.60 6.77 -8.31
CA ALA A 159 3.98 7.67 -7.34
C ALA A 159 3.49 8.99 -7.98
N GLN A 160 4.19 9.50 -9.00
CA GLN A 160 3.82 10.73 -9.69
C GLN A 160 2.69 10.56 -10.71
N ARG A 161 2.66 9.43 -11.43
CA ARG A 161 1.79 9.25 -12.60
C ARG A 161 0.82 8.07 -12.49
N GLY A 162 1.04 7.16 -11.54
CA GLY A 162 0.29 5.91 -11.45
C GLY A 162 -1.21 6.10 -11.25
N ARG A 163 -1.62 7.13 -10.52
CA ARG A 163 -3.03 7.37 -10.18
C ARG A 163 -3.93 7.41 -11.41
N GLU A 164 -3.58 8.18 -12.42
CA GLU A 164 -4.40 8.34 -13.64
C GLU A 164 -4.54 7.01 -14.39
N ALA A 165 -3.46 6.22 -14.45
CA ALA A 165 -3.46 4.90 -15.05
C ALA A 165 -4.03 3.79 -14.13
N GLY A 166 -4.49 4.13 -12.93
CA GLY A 166 -5.07 3.19 -11.98
C GLY A 166 -4.05 2.33 -11.22
N LEU A 167 -2.81 2.82 -11.06
CA LEU A 167 -1.79 2.20 -10.24
C LEU A 167 -1.69 2.91 -8.89
N HIS A 168 -1.70 2.14 -7.80
CA HIS A 168 -1.69 2.67 -6.43
C HIS A 168 -0.58 2.00 -5.62
N LEU A 169 0.25 2.81 -4.95
CA LEU A 169 1.24 2.32 -4.01
C LEU A 169 0.63 2.19 -2.61
N LEU A 170 0.88 1.05 -1.97
CA LEU A 170 0.63 0.80 -0.56
C LEU A 170 1.97 0.44 0.07
N ALA A 171 2.60 1.38 0.76
CA ALA A 171 3.97 1.23 1.24
C ALA A 171 4.05 1.26 2.76
N GLY A 172 4.83 0.34 3.34
CA GLY A 172 5.20 0.31 4.74
C GLY A 172 6.55 0.99 4.99
N ALA A 173 6.70 1.71 6.12
CA ALA A 173 7.98 2.28 6.55
C ALA A 173 8.12 2.22 8.07
N GLN A 174 9.25 1.68 8.57
CA GLN A 174 9.46 1.54 10.02
C GLN A 174 9.93 2.84 10.68
N LYS A 175 10.80 3.57 10.04
CA LYS A 175 11.35 4.85 10.52
C LYS A 175 11.30 5.86 9.38
N PRO A 176 10.18 6.54 9.20
CA PRO A 176 10.05 7.54 8.14
C PRO A 176 10.88 8.78 8.50
N SER A 177 12.21 8.68 8.50
CA SER A 177 13.07 9.85 8.67
C SER A 177 12.95 10.77 7.46
N SER A 178 13.04 12.07 7.68
CA SER A 178 12.90 13.05 6.61
C SER A 178 13.97 12.90 5.51
N ALA A 179 15.16 12.47 5.87
CA ALA A 179 16.25 12.24 4.93
C ALA A 179 16.05 10.96 4.08
N ALA A 180 15.46 9.90 4.67
CA ALA A 180 15.34 8.60 4.02
C ALA A 180 14.18 8.52 3.02
N LEU A 181 13.06 9.25 3.26
CA LEU A 181 11.89 9.24 2.36
C LEU A 181 12.05 10.16 1.15
N GLY A 182 13.06 11.02 1.11
CA GLY A 182 13.20 12.03 0.07
C GLY A 182 12.00 12.98 -0.03
N SER A 183 12.21 14.18 -0.52
CA SER A 183 11.13 15.16 -0.68
C SER A 183 10.05 14.69 -1.66
N MET A 184 10.44 13.89 -2.64
CA MET A 184 9.60 13.45 -3.74
C MET A 184 8.61 12.36 -3.34
N LEU A 185 9.04 11.38 -2.53
CA LEU A 185 8.14 10.35 -1.97
C LEU A 185 7.18 10.97 -0.96
N LYS A 186 7.64 11.93 -0.15
CA LYS A 186 6.76 12.64 0.79
C LYS A 186 5.60 13.36 0.11
N ALA A 187 5.85 14.00 -1.02
CA ALA A 187 4.84 14.75 -1.76
C ALA A 187 3.79 13.85 -2.43
N ASN A 188 4.13 12.58 -2.71
CA ASN A 188 3.27 11.68 -3.47
C ASN A 188 2.48 10.65 -2.62
N PHE A 189 2.61 10.70 -1.29
CA PHE A 189 1.77 9.92 -0.38
C PHE A 189 0.83 10.85 0.39
N PRO A 190 -0.31 11.19 -0.18
CA PRO A 190 -1.27 12.10 0.46
C PRO A 190 -1.91 11.47 1.71
N VAL A 191 -2.09 10.16 1.71
CA VAL A 191 -2.59 9.44 2.88
C VAL A 191 -1.43 8.80 3.65
N ARG A 192 -1.40 9.08 4.95
CA ARG A 192 -0.44 8.52 5.88
C ARG A 192 -1.14 7.95 7.08
N LEU A 193 -1.03 6.64 7.24
CA LEU A 193 -1.55 5.91 8.39
C LEU A 193 -0.39 5.69 9.36
N VAL A 194 -0.45 6.35 10.51
CA VAL A 194 0.66 6.35 11.47
C VAL A 194 0.28 5.52 12.68
N GLY A 195 0.96 4.39 12.86
CA GLY A 195 0.90 3.58 14.07
C GLY A 195 1.80 4.13 15.18
N ARG A 196 2.09 3.31 16.18
CA ARG A 196 3.00 3.68 17.26
C ARG A 196 4.40 4.00 16.70
N VAL A 197 4.95 5.14 17.09
CA VAL A 197 6.30 5.60 16.75
C VAL A 197 7.16 5.81 18.00
N GLY A 198 8.48 5.90 17.82
CA GLY A 198 9.42 5.95 18.94
C GLY A 198 9.59 7.34 19.56
N SER A 199 9.32 8.41 18.81
CA SER A 199 9.53 9.80 19.25
C SER A 199 8.49 10.74 18.65
N VAL A 200 8.40 11.94 19.23
CA VAL A 200 7.56 13.03 18.69
C VAL A 200 8.04 13.47 17.31
N GLU A 201 9.36 13.47 17.10
CA GLU A 201 9.95 13.80 15.81
C GLU A 201 9.55 12.78 14.73
N ASP A 202 9.64 11.47 15.05
CA ASP A 202 9.15 10.42 14.15
C ASP A 202 7.65 10.59 13.82
N ALA A 203 6.85 11.01 14.81
CA ALA A 203 5.41 11.26 14.60
C ALA A 203 5.18 12.39 13.60
N ARG A 204 5.87 13.52 13.75
CA ARG A 204 5.78 14.67 12.84
C ARG A 204 6.18 14.29 11.43
N VAL A 205 7.33 13.63 11.29
CA VAL A 205 7.83 13.20 9.97
C VAL A 205 6.88 12.19 9.32
N ALA A 206 6.38 11.22 10.09
CA ALA A 206 5.44 10.22 9.59
C ALA A 206 4.12 10.87 9.13
N ALA A 207 3.57 11.78 9.93
CA ALA A 207 2.34 12.48 9.59
C ALA A 207 2.54 13.54 8.48
N GLY A 208 3.78 13.97 8.22
CA GLY A 208 4.07 14.99 7.21
C GLY A 208 3.75 16.41 7.67
N VAL A 209 3.68 16.63 8.98
CA VAL A 209 3.51 17.96 9.57
C VAL A 209 4.88 18.51 9.99
N SER A 210 5.08 19.80 9.75
CA SER A 210 6.30 20.57 10.12
C SER A 210 6.24 21.04 11.56
#